data_b0cb0d21d9f12ae810904f0d49381fd7
#
_entry.id   b0cb0d21d9f12ae810904f0d49381fd7
#
_cell.length_a   1.000
_cell.length_b   1.000
_cell.length_c   1.000
_cell.angle_alpha   90.00
_cell.angle_beta   90.00
_cell.angle_gamma   90.00
#
_symmetry.space_group_name_H-M   'P 1'
#
loop_
_entity.id
_entity.type
_entity.pdbx_description
1 polymer ?
#
loop_
_entity_poly.entity_id
_entity_poly.type
_entity_poly.pdbx_seq_one_letter_code
_entity_poly.pdbx_strand_id
1 'polypeptide(L)'
;MSKKKVLILSDHALSTSGVGTQTRHLITGLLEKSDNWTFRQFGAALKHSDYRTVIVNEDFIIKPIDGFGDRESLRIALATEKPDVLLIFTDPRFFIWLFEMEDEVHQICPIAWWHVWDNYPFPDYNKPLYQATDAINCHSYLTYEMVSEHFPNKTKFIPHSIPKNVFYPLEESETLNYKKQILGSDREDHFVGIWVNRNAKRKRPNDVLLSWKNFLDQLKIKHGHRKATLILHTDPNDSEGPNLLVTAEMLGIQDTIFFSRDRLEFDKMNILYNISDFCLNISYAEGFGLSTLECMQAGSPIIALKTGGLTRQVVDHRDGTENGVAIDVACKSLVGSQQVPYIYEDYAKCEDVADAIFKLYSMNKTERSELSKKVKDYVDSEFAYKSTIDLWDESLTELCANWKENYERWECKTY
;
A
#
# COMPACT_ATOMS: atom_id res chain seq x y z
N MET A 1 -15.91 -30.96 3.40
CA MET A 1 -15.69 -30.59 1.98
C MET A 1 -14.19 -30.52 1.76
N SER A 2 -13.68 -30.77 0.55
CA SER A 2 -12.25 -30.53 0.26
C SER A 2 -11.96 -29.04 0.32
N LYS A 3 -10.76 -28.66 0.84
CA LYS A 3 -10.30 -27.26 0.82
C LYS A 3 -10.27 -26.75 -0.62
N LYS A 4 -10.65 -25.49 -0.82
CA LYS A 4 -10.50 -24.80 -2.10
C LYS A 4 -9.07 -24.29 -2.25
N LYS A 5 -8.49 -24.48 -3.42
CA LYS A 5 -7.10 -24.12 -3.71
C LYS A 5 -7.02 -22.82 -4.49
N VAL A 6 -6.29 -21.85 -3.95
CA VAL A 6 -5.97 -20.59 -4.64
C VAL A 6 -4.51 -20.62 -5.11
N LEU A 7 -4.29 -20.48 -6.41
CA LEU A 7 -2.98 -20.21 -6.98
C LEU A 7 -2.78 -18.69 -7.07
N ILE A 8 -1.75 -18.16 -6.42
CA ILE A 8 -1.48 -16.72 -6.37
C ILE A 8 -0.24 -16.39 -7.19
N LEU A 9 -0.33 -15.41 -8.06
CA LEU A 9 0.79 -14.77 -8.76
C LEU A 9 0.97 -13.35 -8.23
N SER A 10 2.01 -13.13 -7.44
CA SER A 10 2.30 -11.84 -6.80
C SER A 10 3.77 -11.75 -6.40
N ASP A 11 4.19 -10.61 -5.83
CA ASP A 11 5.46 -10.55 -5.11
C ASP A 11 5.50 -11.63 -4.03
N HIS A 12 6.68 -12.19 -3.79
CA HIS A 12 6.89 -13.22 -2.78
C HIS A 12 6.34 -12.77 -1.41
N ALA A 13 5.43 -13.56 -0.82
CA ALA A 13 4.70 -13.17 0.40
C ALA A 13 5.61 -12.92 1.62
N LEU A 14 6.81 -13.49 1.64
CA LEU A 14 7.80 -13.21 2.69
C LEU A 14 8.77 -12.08 2.32
N SER A 15 8.57 -11.42 1.17
CA SER A 15 9.31 -10.19 0.85
C SER A 15 8.75 -9.01 1.65
N THR A 16 9.51 -7.90 1.67
CA THR A 16 9.10 -6.65 2.34
C THR A 16 8.43 -5.66 1.42
N SER A 17 8.10 -6.05 0.19
CA SER A 17 7.28 -5.21 -0.66
C SER A 17 5.86 -5.08 -0.07
N GLY A 18 5.17 -3.98 -0.35
CA GLY A 18 3.78 -3.81 0.07
C GLY A 18 2.88 -4.92 -0.48
N VAL A 19 3.08 -5.32 -1.76
CA VAL A 19 2.37 -6.42 -2.41
C VAL A 19 2.63 -7.75 -1.68
N GLY A 20 3.89 -8.09 -1.41
CA GLY A 20 4.24 -9.32 -0.69
C GLY A 20 3.66 -9.35 0.72
N THR A 21 3.78 -8.24 1.46
CA THR A 21 3.24 -8.10 2.82
C THR A 21 1.71 -8.28 2.83
N GLN A 22 0.99 -7.63 1.92
CA GLN A 22 -0.47 -7.76 1.84
C GLN A 22 -0.88 -9.16 1.38
N THR A 23 -0.15 -9.79 0.46
CA THR A 23 -0.37 -11.21 0.10
C THR A 23 -0.25 -12.10 1.33
N ARG A 24 0.79 -11.91 2.15
CA ARG A 24 0.96 -12.67 3.39
C ARG A 24 -0.20 -12.44 4.36
N HIS A 25 -0.61 -11.19 4.57
CA HIS A 25 -1.73 -10.86 5.46
C HIS A 25 -3.04 -11.52 5.00
N LEU A 26 -3.33 -11.48 3.70
CA LEU A 26 -4.50 -12.16 3.13
C LEU A 26 -4.47 -13.66 3.39
N ILE A 27 -3.38 -14.34 3.03
CA ILE A 27 -3.27 -15.79 3.18
C ILE A 27 -3.39 -16.19 4.66
N THR A 28 -2.62 -15.52 5.52
CA THR A 28 -2.64 -15.82 6.97
C THR A 28 -4.04 -15.60 7.54
N GLY A 29 -4.69 -14.49 7.22
CA GLY A 29 -6.03 -14.19 7.71
C GLY A 29 -7.11 -15.19 7.25
N LEU A 30 -7.04 -15.64 6.00
CA LEU A 30 -7.99 -16.65 5.50
C LEU A 30 -7.76 -18.03 6.14
N LEU A 31 -6.49 -18.42 6.37
CA LEU A 31 -6.15 -19.66 7.06
C LEU A 31 -6.52 -19.64 8.54
N GLU A 32 -6.37 -18.49 9.22
CA GLU A 32 -6.81 -18.32 10.61
C GLU A 32 -8.33 -18.29 10.74
N LYS A 33 -9.04 -17.82 9.71
CA LYS A 33 -10.49 -17.74 9.72
C LYS A 33 -11.17 -19.12 9.58
N SER A 34 -10.64 -19.99 8.71
CA SER A 34 -11.28 -21.28 8.41
C SER A 34 -10.33 -22.27 7.73
N ASP A 35 -10.69 -23.56 7.82
CA ASP A 35 -10.03 -24.66 7.11
C ASP A 35 -10.49 -24.83 5.64
N ASN A 36 -11.14 -23.80 5.07
CA ASN A 36 -11.73 -23.90 3.73
C ASN A 36 -10.71 -23.69 2.60
N TRP A 37 -9.52 -23.14 2.91
CA TRP A 37 -8.56 -22.67 1.92
C TRP A 37 -7.22 -23.39 1.99
N THR A 38 -6.57 -23.52 0.85
CA THR A 38 -5.14 -23.84 0.72
C THR A 38 -4.54 -22.97 -0.38
N PHE A 39 -3.29 -22.57 -0.23
CA PHE A 39 -2.63 -21.60 -1.09
C PHE A 39 -1.36 -22.15 -1.69
N ARG A 40 -1.21 -21.92 -2.99
CA ARG A 40 0.04 -22.09 -3.73
C ARG A 40 0.41 -20.75 -4.32
N GLN A 41 1.64 -20.30 -4.10
CA GLN A 41 2.08 -19.02 -4.61
C GLN A 41 3.25 -19.16 -5.58
N PHE A 42 3.17 -18.48 -6.72
CA PHE A 42 4.33 -18.09 -7.50
C PHE A 42 4.82 -16.75 -6.92
N GLY A 43 5.90 -16.84 -6.12
CA GLY A 43 6.49 -15.70 -5.42
C GLY A 43 7.52 -15.00 -6.28
N ALA A 44 7.13 -13.85 -6.84
CA ALA A 44 7.92 -13.03 -7.76
C ALA A 44 8.73 -11.92 -7.05
N ALA A 45 9.35 -11.05 -7.85
CA ALA A 45 10.10 -9.88 -7.41
C ALA A 45 11.24 -10.21 -6.41
N LEU A 46 11.90 -11.34 -6.62
CA LEU A 46 13.02 -11.78 -5.80
C LEU A 46 14.22 -10.84 -5.93
N LYS A 47 14.88 -10.58 -4.81
CA LYS A 47 16.15 -9.85 -4.75
C LYS A 47 17.35 -10.75 -4.42
N HIS A 48 17.16 -12.07 -4.53
CA HIS A 48 18.17 -13.10 -4.27
C HIS A 48 18.00 -14.27 -5.24
N SER A 49 19.00 -15.12 -5.34
CA SER A 49 19.03 -16.28 -6.25
C SER A 49 18.58 -17.60 -5.61
N ASP A 50 17.88 -17.57 -4.49
CA ASP A 50 17.35 -18.78 -3.87
C ASP A 50 15.95 -19.05 -4.36
N TYR A 51 15.80 -20.07 -5.20
CA TYR A 51 14.54 -20.50 -5.82
C TYR A 51 13.98 -21.78 -5.18
N ARG A 52 14.48 -22.18 -4.02
CA ARG A 52 13.94 -23.35 -3.31
C ARG A 52 12.50 -23.07 -2.87
N THR A 53 11.64 -24.08 -3.03
CA THR A 53 10.27 -24.02 -2.55
C THR A 53 10.25 -23.79 -1.04
N VAL A 54 9.46 -22.82 -0.59
CA VAL A 54 9.25 -22.49 0.82
C VAL A 54 7.93 -23.10 1.28
N ILE A 55 7.99 -24.03 2.21
CA ILE A 55 6.81 -24.60 2.87
C ILE A 55 6.60 -23.82 4.16
N VAL A 56 5.65 -22.88 4.17
CA VAL A 56 5.29 -22.14 5.38
C VAL A 56 4.49 -23.04 6.31
N ASN A 57 3.50 -23.76 5.75
CA ASN A 57 2.79 -24.88 6.36
C ASN A 57 2.15 -25.74 5.23
N GLU A 58 1.37 -26.76 5.57
CA GLU A 58 0.74 -27.65 4.57
C GLU A 58 -0.24 -26.94 3.62
N ASP A 59 -0.88 -25.86 4.09
CA ASP A 59 -1.84 -25.07 3.34
C ASP A 59 -1.22 -23.81 2.70
N PHE A 60 0.04 -23.50 2.96
CA PHE A 60 0.71 -22.36 2.36
C PHE A 60 2.12 -22.72 1.87
N ILE A 61 2.24 -22.88 0.55
CA ILE A 61 3.51 -23.22 -0.12
C ILE A 61 3.81 -22.15 -1.16
N ILE A 62 5.05 -21.64 -1.13
CA ILE A 62 5.55 -20.64 -2.05
C ILE A 62 6.60 -21.27 -2.96
N LYS A 63 6.42 -21.13 -4.26
CA LYS A 63 7.42 -21.44 -5.27
C LYS A 63 8.01 -20.12 -5.77
N PRO A 64 9.25 -19.77 -5.38
CA PRO A 64 9.92 -18.58 -5.90
C PRO A 64 10.12 -18.71 -7.41
N ILE A 65 9.85 -17.62 -8.13
CA ILE A 65 10.01 -17.56 -9.60
C ILE A 65 10.77 -16.32 -10.01
N ASP A 66 11.42 -16.37 -11.16
CA ASP A 66 12.02 -15.21 -11.77
C ASP A 66 10.95 -14.36 -12.48
N GLY A 67 11.13 -13.03 -12.48
CA GLY A 67 10.12 -12.13 -13.01
C GLY A 67 8.76 -12.31 -12.32
N PHE A 68 7.69 -12.47 -13.12
CA PHE A 68 6.33 -12.73 -12.66
C PHE A 68 5.73 -14.01 -13.27
N GLY A 69 6.58 -14.92 -13.72
CA GLY A 69 6.20 -16.18 -14.34
C GLY A 69 6.11 -16.11 -15.87
N ASP A 70 5.74 -17.23 -16.46
CA ASP A 70 5.58 -17.43 -17.89
C ASP A 70 4.50 -18.47 -18.17
N ARG A 71 4.13 -18.61 -19.47
CA ARG A 71 3.05 -19.50 -19.92
C ARG A 71 3.28 -20.97 -19.54
N GLU A 72 4.51 -21.47 -19.72
CA GLU A 72 4.81 -22.88 -19.45
C GLU A 72 4.76 -23.20 -17.95
N SER A 73 5.33 -22.35 -17.12
CA SER A 73 5.25 -22.49 -15.66
C SER A 73 3.80 -22.47 -15.17
N LEU A 74 2.95 -21.62 -15.75
CA LEU A 74 1.54 -21.57 -15.39
C LEU A 74 0.79 -22.83 -15.86
N ARG A 75 1.00 -23.31 -17.08
CA ARG A 75 0.39 -24.57 -17.58
C ARG A 75 0.72 -25.75 -16.68
N ILE A 76 1.99 -25.87 -16.27
CA ILE A 76 2.41 -26.92 -15.33
C ILE A 76 1.69 -26.76 -13.99
N ALA A 77 1.60 -25.55 -13.45
CA ALA A 77 0.91 -25.31 -12.19
C ALA A 77 -0.60 -25.60 -12.28
N LEU A 78 -1.26 -25.16 -13.34
CA LEU A 78 -2.68 -25.45 -13.57
C LEU A 78 -2.95 -26.97 -13.67
N ALA A 79 -2.10 -27.71 -14.36
CA ALA A 79 -2.23 -29.16 -14.52
C ALA A 79 -1.96 -29.91 -13.21
N THR A 80 -0.96 -29.50 -12.43
CA THR A 80 -0.52 -30.23 -11.21
C THR A 80 -1.29 -29.80 -9.98
N GLU A 81 -1.50 -28.48 -9.79
CA GLU A 81 -2.19 -27.96 -8.61
C GLU A 81 -3.71 -27.98 -8.72
N LYS A 82 -4.24 -27.87 -9.94
CA LYS A 82 -5.70 -27.81 -10.22
C LYS A 82 -6.40 -26.81 -9.30
N PRO A 83 -6.05 -25.53 -9.36
CA PRO A 83 -6.61 -24.51 -8.48
C PRO A 83 -8.11 -24.31 -8.74
N ASP A 84 -8.83 -23.90 -7.70
CA ASP A 84 -10.22 -23.43 -7.81
C ASP A 84 -10.30 -21.95 -8.21
N VAL A 85 -9.22 -21.18 -7.99
CA VAL A 85 -9.08 -19.76 -8.38
C VAL A 85 -7.62 -19.46 -8.71
N LEU A 86 -7.38 -18.69 -9.76
CA LEU A 86 -6.12 -18.00 -10.04
C LEU A 86 -6.24 -16.56 -9.58
N LEU A 87 -5.49 -16.15 -8.56
CA LEU A 87 -5.45 -14.77 -8.05
C LEU A 87 -4.16 -14.09 -8.50
N ILE A 88 -4.28 -12.97 -9.21
CA ILE A 88 -3.15 -12.13 -9.60
C ILE A 88 -3.14 -10.83 -8.79
N PHE A 89 -1.95 -10.42 -8.34
CA PHE A 89 -1.75 -9.20 -7.56
C PHE A 89 -0.41 -8.55 -7.90
N THR A 90 -0.44 -7.48 -8.60
CA THR A 90 0.53 -6.43 -8.89
C THR A 90 0.10 -5.68 -10.16
N ASP A 91 0.97 -4.89 -10.77
CA ASP A 91 0.69 -4.17 -12.01
C ASP A 91 0.36 -5.16 -13.16
N PRO A 92 -0.76 -4.99 -13.85
CA PRO A 92 -1.20 -5.91 -14.90
C PRO A 92 -0.20 -6.04 -16.08
N ARG A 93 0.70 -5.06 -16.27
CA ARG A 93 1.75 -5.12 -17.30
C ARG A 93 2.67 -6.33 -17.18
N PHE A 94 2.83 -6.85 -15.96
CA PHE A 94 3.62 -8.07 -15.73
C PHE A 94 2.88 -9.35 -16.13
N PHE A 95 1.56 -9.30 -16.40
CA PHE A 95 0.72 -10.44 -16.67
C PHE A 95 0.10 -10.44 -18.08
N ILE A 96 0.56 -9.61 -19.01
CA ILE A 96 0.01 -9.58 -20.38
C ILE A 96 0.01 -10.97 -21.00
N TRP A 97 1.10 -11.74 -20.83
CA TRP A 97 1.22 -13.12 -21.28
C TRP A 97 0.15 -14.05 -20.70
N LEU A 98 -0.31 -13.81 -19.47
CA LEU A 98 -1.37 -14.56 -18.80
C LEU A 98 -2.73 -14.24 -19.41
N PHE A 99 -3.03 -12.96 -19.60
CA PHE A 99 -4.28 -12.54 -20.23
C PHE A 99 -4.40 -13.01 -21.68
N GLU A 100 -3.28 -13.17 -22.40
CA GLU A 100 -3.26 -13.73 -23.77
C GLU A 100 -3.53 -15.24 -23.80
N MET A 101 -3.53 -15.94 -22.65
CA MET A 101 -3.88 -17.34 -22.54
C MET A 101 -5.08 -17.56 -21.60
N GLU A 102 -5.91 -16.58 -21.38
CA GLU A 102 -7.04 -16.62 -20.45
C GLU A 102 -8.01 -17.78 -20.77
N ASP A 103 -8.22 -18.09 -22.03
CA ASP A 103 -9.03 -19.23 -22.47
C ASP A 103 -8.51 -20.59 -21.92
N GLU A 104 -7.17 -20.77 -21.86
CA GLU A 104 -6.56 -21.97 -21.27
C GLU A 104 -6.76 -22.00 -19.75
N VAL A 105 -6.64 -20.86 -19.08
CA VAL A 105 -6.87 -20.74 -17.64
C VAL A 105 -8.31 -21.04 -17.31
N HIS A 106 -9.25 -20.49 -18.06
CA HIS A 106 -10.68 -20.68 -17.88
C HIS A 106 -11.15 -22.13 -18.12
N GLN A 107 -10.37 -23.00 -18.77
CA GLN A 107 -10.68 -24.43 -18.80
C GLN A 107 -10.54 -25.09 -17.41
N ILE A 108 -9.89 -24.44 -16.45
CA ILE A 108 -9.55 -25.00 -15.14
C ILE A 108 -10.20 -24.20 -14.02
N CYS A 109 -10.04 -22.87 -14.00
CA CYS A 109 -10.51 -22.00 -12.93
C CYS A 109 -10.72 -20.55 -13.37
N PRO A 110 -11.49 -19.76 -12.62
CA PRO A 110 -11.65 -18.33 -12.84
C PRO A 110 -10.39 -17.54 -12.46
N ILE A 111 -10.29 -16.33 -13.02
CA ILE A 111 -9.25 -15.36 -12.74
C ILE A 111 -9.81 -14.28 -11.80
N ALA A 112 -9.22 -14.14 -10.62
CA ALA A 112 -9.42 -13.03 -9.71
C ALA A 112 -8.26 -12.05 -9.83
N TRP A 113 -8.57 -10.77 -9.89
CA TRP A 113 -7.57 -9.71 -9.95
C TRP A 113 -7.64 -8.83 -8.71
N TRP A 114 -6.58 -8.84 -7.90
CA TRP A 114 -6.35 -7.84 -6.87
C TRP A 114 -5.79 -6.61 -7.56
N HIS A 115 -6.69 -5.70 -7.88
CA HIS A 115 -6.47 -4.63 -8.83
C HIS A 115 -5.60 -3.50 -8.26
N VAL A 116 -4.59 -3.12 -9.00
CA VAL A 116 -3.67 -2.01 -8.70
C VAL A 116 -3.79 -0.94 -9.79
N TRP A 117 -4.14 0.28 -9.38
CA TRP A 117 -4.09 1.48 -10.22
C TRP A 117 -3.89 2.69 -9.31
N ASP A 118 -3.10 3.68 -9.73
CA ASP A 118 -2.61 4.71 -8.81
C ASP A 118 -3.42 6.01 -8.88
N ASN A 119 -4.09 6.35 -10.01
CA ASN A 119 -4.82 7.60 -10.18
C ASN A 119 -5.79 7.53 -11.38
N TYR A 120 -6.41 8.64 -11.74
CA TYR A 120 -7.26 8.80 -12.91
C TYR A 120 -6.45 8.84 -14.22
N PRO A 121 -7.13 8.63 -15.37
CA PRO A 121 -8.48 8.14 -15.55
C PRO A 121 -8.52 6.60 -15.58
N PHE A 122 -9.71 6.02 -15.81
CA PHE A 122 -9.82 4.58 -16.12
C PHE A 122 -8.92 4.23 -17.31
N PRO A 123 -8.08 3.17 -17.22
CA PRO A 123 -7.15 2.79 -18.29
C PRO A 123 -7.84 1.99 -19.40
N ASP A 124 -8.57 2.67 -20.31
CA ASP A 124 -9.30 2.03 -21.42
C ASP A 124 -8.42 1.09 -22.26
N TYR A 125 -7.14 1.39 -22.38
CA TYR A 125 -6.17 0.53 -23.09
C TYR A 125 -5.96 -0.82 -22.41
N ASN A 126 -6.32 -0.97 -21.14
CA ASN A 126 -6.31 -2.23 -20.41
C ASN A 126 -7.69 -2.93 -20.40
N LYS A 127 -8.70 -2.40 -21.10
CA LYS A 127 -10.05 -2.96 -21.12
C LYS A 127 -10.12 -4.46 -21.42
N PRO A 128 -9.33 -5.01 -22.36
CA PRO A 128 -9.30 -6.47 -22.59
C PRO A 128 -8.89 -7.27 -21.34
N LEU A 129 -7.99 -6.73 -20.50
CA LEU A 129 -7.57 -7.40 -19.27
C LEU A 129 -8.71 -7.47 -18.24
N TYR A 130 -9.48 -6.38 -18.13
CA TYR A 130 -10.68 -6.37 -17.29
C TYR A 130 -11.74 -7.33 -17.81
N GLN A 131 -11.91 -7.45 -19.14
CA GLN A 131 -12.88 -8.37 -19.75
C GLN A 131 -12.53 -9.83 -19.47
N ALA A 132 -11.26 -10.17 -19.54
CA ALA A 132 -10.73 -11.51 -19.26
C ALA A 132 -10.71 -11.90 -17.78
N THR A 133 -11.08 -11.01 -16.87
CA THR A 133 -11.07 -11.27 -15.42
C THR A 133 -12.49 -11.52 -14.93
N ASP A 134 -12.68 -12.46 -14.00
CA ASP A 134 -14.00 -12.84 -13.47
C ASP A 134 -14.37 -12.11 -12.18
N ALA A 135 -13.38 -11.73 -11.36
CA ALA A 135 -13.58 -10.91 -10.17
C ALA A 135 -12.45 -9.88 -10.03
N ILE A 136 -12.82 -8.61 -9.80
CA ILE A 136 -11.91 -7.48 -9.68
C ILE A 136 -12.07 -6.90 -8.28
N ASN A 137 -11.07 -7.10 -7.42
CA ASN A 137 -11.06 -6.59 -6.07
C ASN A 137 -10.15 -5.36 -5.98
N CYS A 138 -10.74 -4.17 -5.93
CA CYS A 138 -10.03 -2.89 -5.84
C CYS A 138 -9.73 -2.57 -4.38
N HIS A 139 -8.46 -2.27 -4.08
CA HIS A 139 -8.03 -1.88 -2.73
C HIS A 139 -8.16 -0.38 -2.45
N SER A 140 -8.32 0.44 -3.48
CA SER A 140 -8.58 1.87 -3.40
C SER A 140 -10.03 2.16 -3.82
N TYR A 141 -10.70 3.05 -3.08
CA TYR A 141 -12.07 3.41 -3.41
C TYR A 141 -12.16 4.18 -4.74
N LEU A 142 -11.17 5.02 -5.04
CA LEU A 142 -11.06 5.72 -6.32
C LEU A 142 -11.02 4.74 -7.49
N THR A 143 -10.22 3.67 -7.40
CA THR A 143 -10.16 2.66 -8.46
C THR A 143 -11.43 1.83 -8.53
N TYR A 144 -12.06 1.56 -7.38
CA TYR A 144 -13.35 0.89 -7.34
C TYR A 144 -14.44 1.69 -8.08
N GLU A 145 -14.55 3.00 -7.84
CA GLU A 145 -15.50 3.86 -8.56
C GLU A 145 -15.29 3.78 -10.07
N MET A 146 -14.06 4.00 -10.54
CA MET A 146 -13.74 3.97 -11.98
C MET A 146 -14.01 2.61 -12.62
N VAL A 147 -13.62 1.52 -11.97
CA VAL A 147 -13.74 0.17 -12.54
C VAL A 147 -15.19 -0.31 -12.47
N SER A 148 -15.93 -0.02 -11.39
CA SER A 148 -17.33 -0.41 -11.24
C SER A 148 -18.27 0.30 -12.23
N GLU A 149 -17.94 1.50 -12.70
CA GLU A 149 -18.65 2.14 -13.81
C GLU A 149 -18.66 1.29 -15.09
N HIS A 150 -17.56 0.60 -15.37
CA HIS A 150 -17.38 -0.22 -16.58
C HIS A 150 -17.72 -1.70 -16.35
N PHE A 151 -17.50 -2.21 -15.16
CA PHE A 151 -17.64 -3.64 -14.80
C PHE A 151 -18.36 -3.83 -13.45
N PRO A 152 -19.62 -3.36 -13.29
CA PRO A 152 -20.30 -3.33 -11.99
C PRO A 152 -20.51 -4.72 -11.37
N ASN A 153 -20.73 -5.75 -12.19
CA ASN A 153 -21.14 -7.08 -11.72
C ASN A 153 -19.98 -7.93 -11.18
N LYS A 154 -18.74 -7.51 -11.38
CA LYS A 154 -17.55 -8.27 -10.96
C LYS A 154 -16.51 -7.45 -10.19
N THR A 155 -16.84 -6.19 -9.86
CA THR A 155 -15.95 -5.28 -9.14
C THR A 155 -16.41 -5.11 -7.71
N LYS A 156 -15.48 -5.30 -6.76
CA LYS A 156 -15.70 -5.07 -5.33
C LYS A 156 -14.63 -4.13 -4.77
N PHE A 157 -15.03 -3.35 -3.75
CA PHE A 157 -14.08 -2.59 -2.94
C PHE A 157 -13.66 -3.44 -1.74
N ILE A 158 -12.40 -3.83 -1.68
CA ILE A 158 -11.80 -4.54 -0.56
C ILE A 158 -10.48 -3.85 -0.22
N PRO A 159 -10.46 -2.95 0.79
CA PRO A 159 -9.28 -2.18 1.13
C PRO A 159 -8.14 -3.06 1.65
N HIS A 160 -6.91 -2.57 1.55
CA HIS A 160 -5.82 -3.12 2.32
C HIS A 160 -6.06 -2.93 3.82
N SER A 161 -5.54 -3.84 4.59
CA SER A 161 -5.60 -3.79 6.05
C SER A 161 -4.36 -4.44 6.66
N ILE A 162 -4.18 -4.22 7.95
CA ILE A 162 -3.03 -4.73 8.71
C ILE A 162 -3.54 -5.36 9.99
N PRO A 163 -3.04 -6.52 10.43
CA PRO A 163 -3.41 -7.10 11.71
C PRO A 163 -3.17 -6.13 12.88
N LYS A 164 -4.11 -6.07 13.82
CA LYS A 164 -4.10 -5.09 14.92
C LYS A 164 -2.86 -5.16 15.84
N ASN A 165 -2.19 -6.30 15.87
CA ASN A 165 -0.99 -6.54 16.68
C ASN A 165 0.32 -6.15 15.98
N VAL A 166 0.26 -5.61 14.76
CA VAL A 166 1.47 -5.22 14.01
C VAL A 166 1.84 -3.77 14.30
N PHE A 167 0.89 -2.86 14.19
CA PHE A 167 1.07 -1.45 14.54
C PHE A 167 -0.01 -1.03 15.53
N TYR A 168 0.40 -0.40 16.62
CA TYR A 168 -0.48 -0.02 17.72
C TYR A 168 0.15 1.12 18.51
N PRO A 169 -0.67 1.95 19.20
CA PRO A 169 -0.15 2.98 20.08
C PRO A 169 0.64 2.40 21.25
N LEU A 170 1.80 2.98 21.53
CA LEU A 170 2.62 2.70 22.71
C LEU A 170 2.24 3.67 23.84
N GLU A 171 2.57 3.30 25.07
CA GLU A 171 2.41 4.18 26.22
C GLU A 171 3.31 5.43 26.10
N GLU A 172 2.84 6.59 26.57
CA GLU A 172 3.56 7.87 26.47
C GLU A 172 4.99 7.78 27.05
N SER A 173 5.16 7.10 28.17
CA SER A 173 6.48 6.91 28.81
C SER A 173 7.44 6.07 27.97
N GLU A 174 6.94 5.02 27.30
CA GLU A 174 7.73 4.20 26.39
C GLU A 174 8.13 5.00 25.15
N THR A 175 7.17 5.72 24.57
CA THR A 175 7.38 6.59 23.40
C THR A 175 8.47 7.63 23.66
N LEU A 176 8.42 8.31 24.82
CA LEU A 176 9.45 9.29 25.21
C LEU A 176 10.81 8.65 25.39
N ASN A 177 10.88 7.46 25.98
CA ASN A 177 12.12 6.73 26.16
C ASN A 177 12.74 6.33 24.81
N TYR A 178 11.93 5.75 23.90
CA TYR A 178 12.41 5.41 22.55
C TYR A 178 12.83 6.66 21.75
N LYS A 179 12.08 7.74 21.83
CA LYS A 179 12.44 9.00 21.17
C LYS A 179 13.82 9.48 21.59
N LYS A 180 14.10 9.45 22.89
CA LYS A 180 15.40 9.82 23.47
C LYS A 180 16.53 8.87 23.04
N GLN A 181 16.27 7.57 23.00
CA GLN A 181 17.25 6.57 22.56
C GLN A 181 17.60 6.69 21.08
N ILE A 182 16.61 6.97 20.22
CA ILE A 182 16.78 6.97 18.76
C ILE A 182 17.26 8.34 18.26
N LEU A 183 16.66 9.42 18.71
CA LEU A 183 16.97 10.77 18.22
C LEU A 183 18.02 11.51 19.03
N GLY A 184 18.30 11.07 20.25
CA GLY A 184 19.16 11.74 21.22
C GLY A 184 18.40 12.58 22.25
N SER A 185 19.01 12.79 23.42
CA SER A 185 18.42 13.57 24.53
C SER A 185 18.24 15.05 24.20
N ASP A 186 19.01 15.58 23.27
CA ASP A 186 18.94 16.95 22.76
C ASP A 186 17.71 17.20 21.85
N ARG A 187 17.05 16.12 21.41
CA ARG A 187 15.85 16.15 20.55
C ARG A 187 14.58 15.64 21.24
N GLU A 188 14.61 15.46 22.54
CA GLU A 188 13.47 14.94 23.32
C GLU A 188 12.21 15.82 23.16
N ASP A 189 12.39 17.15 23.10
CA ASP A 189 11.32 18.15 22.94
C ASP A 189 11.05 18.55 21.48
N HIS A 190 11.70 17.89 20.49
CA HIS A 190 11.44 18.16 19.09
C HIS A 190 10.07 17.68 18.65
N PHE A 191 9.43 18.45 17.78
CA PHE A 191 8.31 18.01 16.97
C PHE A 191 8.80 17.11 15.86
N VAL A 192 8.24 15.91 15.71
CA VAL A 192 8.79 14.85 14.85
C VAL A 192 7.83 14.50 13.73
N GLY A 193 8.26 14.68 12.49
CA GLY A 193 7.59 14.12 11.32
C GLY A 193 8.27 12.84 10.85
N ILE A 194 7.51 11.97 10.17
CA ILE A 194 8.08 10.79 9.51
C ILE A 194 7.62 10.68 8.06
N TRP A 195 8.53 10.30 7.18
CA TRP A 195 8.26 9.95 5.80
C TRP A 195 8.85 8.56 5.51
N VAL A 196 7.98 7.61 5.17
CA VAL A 196 8.33 6.20 4.91
C VAL A 196 7.96 5.85 3.50
N ASN A 197 8.92 5.84 2.62
CA ASN A 197 8.74 5.51 1.20
C ASN A 197 10.08 5.11 0.58
N ARG A 198 10.04 4.37 -0.53
CA ARG A 198 11.19 4.28 -1.41
C ARG A 198 11.55 5.67 -1.93
N ASN A 199 12.81 6.01 -1.97
CA ASN A 199 13.29 7.24 -2.60
C ASN A 199 13.13 7.10 -4.12
N ALA A 200 11.96 7.46 -4.62
CA ALA A 200 11.60 7.41 -6.05
C ALA A 200 10.86 8.70 -6.44
N LYS A 201 10.97 9.11 -7.71
CA LYS A 201 10.39 10.36 -8.23
C LYS A 201 8.90 10.50 -7.88
N ARG A 202 8.13 9.40 -7.98
CA ARG A 202 6.70 9.38 -7.68
C ARG A 202 6.38 9.81 -6.24
N LYS A 203 7.28 9.57 -5.31
CA LYS A 203 7.12 9.85 -3.88
C LYS A 203 7.48 11.29 -3.48
N ARG A 204 7.93 12.10 -4.45
CA ARG A 204 8.22 13.54 -4.27
C ARG A 204 9.17 13.89 -3.12
N PRO A 205 10.27 13.14 -2.90
CA PRO A 205 11.11 13.33 -1.71
C PRO A 205 11.74 14.73 -1.62
N ASN A 206 12.09 15.37 -2.74
CA ASN A 206 12.64 16.72 -2.71
C ASN A 206 11.59 17.77 -2.31
N ASP A 207 10.32 17.58 -2.68
CA ASP A 207 9.23 18.46 -2.25
C ASP A 207 8.93 18.25 -0.75
N VAL A 208 9.09 17.04 -0.25
CA VAL A 208 9.03 16.75 1.20
C VAL A 208 10.10 17.55 1.93
N LEU A 209 11.36 17.53 1.46
CA LEU A 209 12.45 18.31 2.06
C LEU A 209 12.23 19.82 1.95
N LEU A 210 11.73 20.30 0.81
CA LEU A 210 11.44 21.73 0.61
C LEU A 210 10.27 22.19 1.51
N SER A 211 9.22 21.38 1.63
CA SER A 211 8.11 21.67 2.54
C SER A 211 8.56 21.69 4.00
N TRP A 212 9.43 20.77 4.38
CA TRP A 212 10.04 20.74 5.70
C TRP A 212 10.87 21.99 5.99
N LYS A 213 11.70 22.41 5.02
CA LYS A 213 12.43 23.68 5.12
C LYS A 213 11.50 24.87 5.33
N ASN A 214 10.44 24.97 4.53
CA ASN A 214 9.48 26.07 4.64
C ASN A 214 8.81 26.08 6.03
N PHE A 215 8.45 24.91 6.57
CA PHE A 215 7.95 24.79 7.95
C PHE A 215 8.98 25.25 8.98
N LEU A 216 10.24 24.84 8.86
CA LEU A 216 11.31 25.28 9.78
C LEU A 216 11.54 26.78 9.76
N ASP A 217 11.41 27.42 8.60
CA ASP A 217 11.50 28.89 8.47
C ASP A 217 10.32 29.57 9.18
N GLN A 218 9.10 29.06 9.02
CA GLN A 218 7.94 29.55 9.77
C GLN A 218 8.13 29.38 11.28
N LEU A 219 8.64 28.24 11.72
CA LEU A 219 8.89 27.93 13.11
C LEU A 219 9.93 28.90 13.71
N LYS A 220 11.02 29.17 12.97
CA LYS A 220 12.04 30.12 13.37
C LYS A 220 11.50 31.56 13.47
N ILE A 221 10.68 31.98 12.51
CA ILE A 221 10.10 33.34 12.49
C ILE A 221 9.11 33.50 13.65
N LYS A 222 8.23 32.54 13.90
CA LYS A 222 7.15 32.68 14.87
C LYS A 222 7.55 32.30 16.31
N HIS A 223 8.51 31.41 16.48
CA HIS A 223 8.88 30.86 17.80
C HIS A 223 10.38 31.02 18.14
N GLY A 224 11.21 31.52 17.21
CA GLY A 224 12.63 31.76 17.45
C GLY A 224 13.53 30.53 17.47
N HIS A 225 13.04 29.36 17.11
CA HIS A 225 13.79 28.08 17.11
C HIS A 225 13.44 27.17 15.93
N ARG A 226 14.19 26.07 15.78
CA ARG A 226 13.96 25.01 14.78
C ARG A 226 13.88 23.64 15.47
N LYS A 227 13.25 23.54 16.65
CA LYS A 227 13.12 22.29 17.41
C LYS A 227 12.13 21.34 16.74
N ALA A 228 12.58 20.75 15.66
CA ALA A 228 11.82 19.73 14.92
C ALA A 228 12.79 18.77 14.21
N THR A 229 12.36 17.54 14.00
CA THR A 229 13.12 16.50 13.32
C THR A 229 12.22 15.78 12.31
N LEU A 230 12.70 15.62 11.08
CA LEU A 230 12.04 14.77 10.08
C LEU A 230 12.80 13.44 9.97
N ILE A 231 12.12 12.36 10.28
CA ILE A 231 12.63 10.99 10.06
C ILE A 231 12.35 10.62 8.60
N LEU A 232 13.39 10.27 7.85
CA LEU A 232 13.30 9.72 6.51
C LEU A 232 13.68 8.24 6.57
N HIS A 233 12.68 7.35 6.55
CA HIS A 233 12.93 5.90 6.46
C HIS A 233 13.02 5.50 4.99
N THR A 234 14.23 5.56 4.44
CA THR A 234 14.53 5.33 3.02
C THR A 234 16.03 5.18 2.78
N ASP A 235 16.40 4.64 1.63
CA ASP A 235 17.75 4.79 1.08
C ASP A 235 17.89 6.19 0.45
N PRO A 236 18.71 7.09 1.02
CA PRO A 236 18.87 8.46 0.50
C PRO A 236 19.56 8.51 -0.87
N ASN A 237 20.16 7.40 -1.32
CA ASN A 237 20.92 7.29 -2.58
C ASN A 237 20.27 6.31 -3.59
N ASP A 238 19.01 5.91 -3.40
CA ASP A 238 18.30 5.04 -4.36
C ASP A 238 18.33 5.70 -5.76
N SER A 239 18.71 4.91 -6.78
CA SER A 239 18.88 5.37 -8.16
C SER A 239 17.57 5.85 -8.83
N GLU A 240 16.41 5.49 -8.28
CA GLU A 240 15.09 5.92 -8.76
C GLU A 240 14.72 7.34 -8.31
N GLY A 241 15.47 7.90 -7.37
CA GLY A 241 15.20 9.20 -6.76
C GLY A 241 16.41 10.13 -6.73
N PRO A 242 16.25 11.32 -6.12
CA PRO A 242 17.34 12.26 -5.92
C PRO A 242 18.29 11.84 -4.80
N ASN A 243 19.48 12.41 -4.77
CA ASN A 243 20.38 12.31 -3.63
C ASN A 243 19.86 13.20 -2.48
N LEU A 244 19.23 12.58 -1.49
CA LEU A 244 18.58 13.33 -0.39
C LEU A 244 19.58 13.97 0.58
N LEU A 245 20.80 13.46 0.69
CA LEU A 245 21.84 14.05 1.54
C LEU A 245 22.27 15.40 0.96
N VAL A 246 22.56 15.43 -0.35
CA VAL A 246 22.95 16.65 -1.06
C VAL A 246 21.80 17.68 -1.07
N THR A 247 20.57 17.22 -1.25
CA THR A 247 19.40 18.12 -1.21
C THR A 247 19.22 18.72 0.19
N ALA A 248 19.34 17.93 1.26
CA ALA A 248 19.22 18.42 2.62
C ALA A 248 20.32 19.47 2.96
N GLU A 249 21.53 19.24 2.49
CA GLU A 249 22.65 20.17 2.63
C GLU A 249 22.39 21.48 1.86
N MET A 250 21.98 21.40 0.61
CA MET A 250 21.63 22.55 -0.24
C MET A 250 20.52 23.41 0.38
N LEU A 251 19.55 22.77 1.05
CA LEU A 251 18.46 23.47 1.74
C LEU A 251 18.86 23.97 3.16
N GLY A 252 20.02 23.60 3.67
CA GLY A 252 20.49 23.97 5.01
C GLY A 252 19.64 23.38 6.15
N ILE A 253 19.18 22.13 5.99
CA ILE A 253 18.30 21.43 6.94
C ILE A 253 18.84 20.08 7.41
N GLN A 254 20.08 19.74 7.05
CA GLN A 254 20.70 18.44 7.35
C GLN A 254 20.74 18.11 8.85
N ASP A 255 20.83 19.14 9.70
CA ASP A 255 20.81 19.04 11.16
C ASP A 255 19.44 18.65 11.74
N THR A 256 18.38 18.80 10.97
CA THR A 256 16.98 18.45 11.34
C THR A 256 16.48 17.15 10.71
N ILE A 257 17.29 16.50 9.90
CA ILE A 257 16.93 15.23 9.24
C ILE A 257 17.57 14.06 9.97
N PHE A 258 16.76 13.03 10.22
CA PHE A 258 17.22 11.74 10.71
C PHE A 258 16.98 10.67 9.63
N PHE A 259 18.05 10.10 9.08
CA PHE A 259 17.96 9.04 8.08
C PHE A 259 17.94 7.66 8.75
N SER A 260 16.80 6.98 8.69
CA SER A 260 16.66 5.56 9.01
C SER A 260 16.87 4.75 7.73
N ARG A 261 18.07 4.18 7.55
CA ARG A 261 18.49 3.54 6.29
C ARG A 261 18.31 2.04 6.29
N ASP A 262 18.40 1.43 7.47
CA ASP A 262 18.33 -0.02 7.62
C ASP A 262 16.89 -0.49 7.44
N ARG A 263 16.76 -1.70 6.88
CA ARG A 263 15.50 -2.41 6.87
C ARG A 263 15.13 -2.79 8.30
N LEU A 264 13.94 -2.38 8.72
CA LEU A 264 13.44 -2.62 10.06
C LEU A 264 12.31 -3.65 10.04
N GLU A 265 12.25 -4.46 11.09
CA GLU A 265 11.12 -5.32 11.38
C GLU A 265 9.94 -4.48 11.88
N PHE A 266 8.73 -5.04 11.85
CA PHE A 266 7.50 -4.31 12.15
C PHE A 266 7.47 -3.70 13.56
N ASP A 267 8.01 -4.38 14.58
CA ASP A 267 8.12 -3.87 15.95
C ASP A 267 8.94 -2.57 16.01
N LYS A 268 10.06 -2.52 15.30
CA LYS A 268 10.90 -1.32 15.20
C LYS A 268 10.26 -0.23 14.37
N MET A 269 9.54 -0.59 13.31
CA MET A 269 8.75 0.37 12.54
C MET A 269 7.63 0.95 13.38
N ASN A 270 6.95 0.12 14.21
CA ASN A 270 5.93 0.62 15.14
C ASN A 270 6.51 1.67 16.09
N ILE A 271 7.74 1.45 16.60
CA ILE A 271 8.42 2.46 17.43
C ILE A 271 8.63 3.77 16.67
N LEU A 272 9.11 3.72 15.42
CA LEU A 272 9.32 4.92 14.61
C LEU A 272 8.02 5.71 14.38
N TYR A 273 6.91 5.02 14.12
CA TYR A 273 5.60 5.68 13.98
C TYR A 273 5.13 6.31 15.28
N ASN A 274 5.31 5.63 16.42
CA ASN A 274 4.90 6.14 17.73
C ASN A 274 5.72 7.35 18.22
N ILE A 275 7.03 7.43 17.90
CA ILE A 275 7.84 8.60 18.27
C ILE A 275 7.61 9.80 17.34
N SER A 276 6.78 9.64 16.30
CA SER A 276 6.47 10.67 15.31
C SER A 276 5.12 11.30 15.58
N ASP A 277 5.06 12.61 15.54
CA ASP A 277 3.83 13.39 15.73
C ASP A 277 2.90 13.32 14.51
N PHE A 278 3.42 12.98 13.33
CA PHE A 278 2.65 12.78 12.09
C PHE A 278 3.45 12.03 11.02
N CYS A 279 2.74 11.40 10.07
CA CYS A 279 3.31 10.87 8.84
C CYS A 279 2.97 11.77 7.64
N LEU A 280 3.94 11.99 6.75
CA LEU A 280 3.77 12.80 5.54
C LEU A 280 3.78 11.92 4.29
N ASN A 281 2.80 12.07 3.40
CA ASN A 281 2.80 11.47 2.08
C ASN A 281 2.18 12.40 1.03
N ILE A 282 3.02 12.98 0.19
CA ILE A 282 2.64 13.85 -0.93
C ILE A 282 3.02 13.26 -2.28
N SER A 283 2.98 11.92 -2.40
CA SER A 283 3.15 11.24 -3.68
C SER A 283 2.22 11.83 -4.73
N TYR A 284 2.69 12.00 -5.96
CA TYR A 284 1.83 12.55 -7.02
C TYR A 284 0.80 11.56 -7.56
N ALA A 285 0.95 10.29 -7.25
CA ALA A 285 -0.02 9.21 -7.47
C ALA A 285 0.26 8.09 -6.47
N GLU A 286 -0.77 7.52 -5.87
CA GLU A 286 -0.63 6.50 -4.83
C GLU A 286 -1.81 5.53 -4.87
N GLY A 287 -1.54 4.25 -5.17
CA GLY A 287 -2.58 3.23 -5.24
C GLY A 287 -3.32 3.04 -3.92
N PHE A 288 -2.58 3.02 -2.80
CA PHE A 288 -3.20 2.92 -1.48
C PHE A 288 -2.51 3.78 -0.41
N GLY A 289 -1.19 3.61 -0.20
CA GLY A 289 -0.44 4.28 0.87
C GLY A 289 -0.37 3.44 2.15
N LEU A 290 0.35 2.30 2.12
CA LEU A 290 0.47 1.43 3.29
C LEU A 290 1.15 2.12 4.46
N SER A 291 2.21 2.90 4.23
CA SER A 291 2.93 3.60 5.30
C SER A 291 2.08 4.62 6.06
N THR A 292 1.12 5.25 5.38
CA THR A 292 0.15 6.13 6.05
C THR A 292 -0.85 5.34 6.88
N LEU A 293 -1.33 4.19 6.37
CA LEU A 293 -2.20 3.29 7.15
C LEU A 293 -1.48 2.74 8.39
N GLU A 294 -0.21 2.33 8.26
CA GLU A 294 0.64 1.86 9.36
C GLU A 294 0.77 2.92 10.46
N CYS A 295 1.06 4.16 10.06
CA CYS A 295 1.16 5.30 10.96
C CYS A 295 -0.16 5.59 11.68
N MET A 296 -1.27 5.62 10.94
CA MET A 296 -2.61 5.81 11.50
C MET A 296 -2.98 4.69 12.48
N GLN A 297 -2.58 3.45 12.19
CA GLN A 297 -2.82 2.32 13.08
C GLN A 297 -2.01 2.43 14.39
N ALA A 298 -0.83 3.05 14.36
CA ALA A 298 -0.06 3.43 15.54
C ALA A 298 -0.65 4.66 16.28
N GLY A 299 -1.75 5.25 15.78
CA GLY A 299 -2.44 6.37 16.39
C GLY A 299 -1.91 7.75 15.98
N SER A 300 -0.99 7.83 15.01
CA SER A 300 -0.43 9.11 14.57
C SER A 300 -1.21 9.67 13.37
N PRO A 301 -1.52 10.98 13.33
CA PRO A 301 -2.21 11.62 12.21
C PRO A 301 -1.34 11.67 10.96
N ILE A 302 -1.97 11.89 9.81
CA ILE A 302 -1.28 11.98 8.52
C ILE A 302 -1.46 13.36 7.88
N ILE A 303 -0.43 13.79 7.17
CA ILE A 303 -0.54 14.87 6.18
C ILE A 303 -0.42 14.22 4.83
N ALA A 304 -1.48 14.25 4.03
CA ALA A 304 -1.48 13.55 2.77
C ALA A 304 -2.18 14.34 1.66
N LEU A 305 -1.64 14.22 0.44
CA LEU A 305 -2.26 14.75 -0.76
C LEU A 305 -3.55 13.97 -1.05
N LYS A 306 -4.63 14.65 -1.42
CA LYS A 306 -5.89 14.02 -1.87
C LYS A 306 -5.72 13.43 -3.28
N THR A 307 -4.95 12.34 -3.36
CA THR A 307 -4.70 11.57 -4.59
C THR A 307 -4.84 10.07 -4.34
N GLY A 308 -5.42 9.36 -5.28
CA GLY A 308 -5.56 7.91 -5.22
C GLY A 308 -6.13 7.41 -3.89
N GLY A 309 -5.52 6.35 -3.36
CA GLY A 309 -5.90 5.72 -2.10
C GLY A 309 -5.68 6.57 -0.85
N LEU A 310 -4.82 7.60 -0.91
CA LEU A 310 -4.58 8.51 0.22
C LEU A 310 -5.81 9.35 0.56
N THR A 311 -6.66 9.66 -0.42
CA THR A 311 -7.85 10.51 -0.22
C THR A 311 -8.75 9.96 0.87
N ARG A 312 -9.05 8.65 0.82
CA ARG A 312 -9.94 7.99 1.81
C ARG A 312 -9.23 7.68 3.12
N GLN A 313 -7.91 7.81 3.19
CA GLN A 313 -7.17 7.73 4.45
C GLN A 313 -7.16 9.08 5.19
N VAL A 314 -6.86 10.17 4.48
CA VAL A 314 -6.72 11.49 5.11
C VAL A 314 -8.07 12.14 5.40
N VAL A 315 -9.13 11.81 4.65
CA VAL A 315 -10.50 12.29 4.85
C VAL A 315 -11.42 11.13 5.18
N ASP A 316 -12.10 11.22 6.32
CA ASP A 316 -13.21 10.32 6.66
C ASP A 316 -14.38 10.62 5.71
N HIS A 317 -14.67 9.69 4.81
CA HIS A 317 -15.71 9.85 3.79
C HIS A 317 -17.14 9.92 4.36
N ARG A 318 -17.33 9.53 5.63
CA ARG A 318 -18.64 9.46 6.29
C ARG A 318 -19.13 10.84 6.73
N ASP A 319 -18.21 11.71 7.12
CA ASP A 319 -18.52 13.03 7.67
C ASP A 319 -17.65 14.18 7.13
N GLY A 320 -16.67 13.88 6.29
CA GLY A 320 -15.75 14.83 5.68
C GLY A 320 -14.68 15.35 6.62
N THR A 321 -14.54 14.79 7.82
CA THR A 321 -13.50 15.22 8.77
C THR A 321 -12.14 14.63 8.42
N GLU A 322 -11.07 15.35 8.79
CA GLU A 322 -9.69 14.97 8.43
C GLU A 322 -9.04 14.11 9.52
N ASN A 323 -8.25 13.12 9.12
CA ASN A 323 -7.41 12.28 9.98
C ASN A 323 -6.00 12.85 10.16
N GLY A 324 -5.91 14.14 10.18
CA GLY A 324 -4.71 14.97 10.23
C GLY A 324 -4.91 16.23 9.40
N VAL A 325 -4.18 16.40 8.29
CA VAL A 325 -4.41 17.51 7.35
C VAL A 325 -4.40 17.01 5.92
N ALA A 326 -5.51 17.21 5.22
CA ALA A 326 -5.65 16.90 3.81
C ALA A 326 -5.08 18.05 2.96
N ILE A 327 -4.21 17.70 2.00
CA ILE A 327 -3.64 18.67 1.04
C ILE A 327 -4.43 18.59 -0.25
N ASP A 328 -4.92 19.72 -0.72
CA ASP A 328 -5.59 19.83 -2.01
C ASP A 328 -4.58 19.74 -3.16
N VAL A 329 -5.06 19.17 -4.27
CA VAL A 329 -4.27 19.11 -5.51
C VAL A 329 -4.14 20.51 -6.11
N ALA A 330 -2.93 21.04 -6.12
CA ALA A 330 -2.64 22.37 -6.65
C ALA A 330 -2.47 22.38 -8.18
N CYS A 331 -1.99 21.28 -8.75
CA CYS A 331 -1.78 21.13 -10.18
C CYS A 331 -1.93 19.65 -10.57
N LYS A 332 -2.54 19.40 -11.72
CA LYS A 332 -2.63 18.08 -12.36
C LYS A 332 -1.88 18.10 -13.68
N SER A 333 -1.09 17.07 -13.93
CA SER A 333 -0.44 16.85 -15.21
C SER A 333 -0.88 15.55 -15.82
N LEU A 334 -1.29 15.56 -17.10
CA LEU A 334 -1.52 14.34 -17.86
C LEU A 334 -0.16 13.87 -18.41
N VAL A 335 0.27 12.71 -17.98
CA VAL A 335 1.55 12.11 -18.36
C VAL A 335 1.36 10.70 -18.91
N GLY A 336 2.42 10.08 -19.39
CA GLY A 336 2.34 8.71 -19.87
C GLY A 336 3.68 8.15 -20.34
N SER A 337 3.61 6.90 -20.76
CA SER A 337 4.71 6.15 -21.37
C SER A 337 4.14 5.21 -22.45
N GLN A 338 4.99 4.47 -23.14
CA GLN A 338 4.52 3.47 -24.11
C GLN A 338 3.65 2.38 -23.47
N GLN A 339 3.93 2.03 -22.22
CA GLN A 339 3.18 0.99 -21.48
C GLN A 339 1.99 1.53 -20.69
N VAL A 340 2.01 2.80 -20.30
CA VAL A 340 0.93 3.51 -19.63
C VAL A 340 0.67 4.78 -20.43
N PRO A 341 -0.13 4.72 -21.50
CA PRO A 341 -0.29 5.85 -22.44
C PRO A 341 -0.72 7.15 -21.79
N TYR A 342 -1.47 7.06 -20.69
CA TYR A 342 -1.94 8.22 -19.95
C TYR A 342 -2.26 7.87 -18.49
N ILE A 343 -1.94 8.79 -17.59
CA ILE A 343 -2.35 8.83 -16.20
C ILE A 343 -2.18 10.27 -15.70
N TYR A 344 -2.98 10.71 -14.73
CA TYR A 344 -2.75 11.98 -14.07
C TYR A 344 -1.73 11.86 -12.94
N GLU A 345 -0.88 12.87 -12.84
CA GLU A 345 -0.04 13.12 -11.68
C GLU A 345 -0.58 14.36 -10.94
N ASP A 346 -0.81 14.22 -9.65
CA ASP A 346 -1.35 15.25 -8.77
C ASP A 346 -0.23 15.88 -7.95
N TYR A 347 -0.13 17.20 -7.94
CA TYR A 347 0.96 17.92 -7.27
C TYR A 347 0.44 18.83 -6.15
N ALA A 348 1.11 18.77 -4.99
CA ALA A 348 0.93 19.70 -3.88
C ALA A 348 1.80 20.96 -4.06
N LYS A 349 1.42 22.07 -3.42
CA LYS A 349 2.33 23.19 -3.17
C LYS A 349 3.10 22.95 -1.87
N CYS A 350 4.42 23.16 -1.91
CA CYS A 350 5.25 22.97 -0.73
C CYS A 350 4.88 23.92 0.43
N GLU A 351 4.35 25.09 0.13
CA GLU A 351 3.84 26.05 1.11
C GLU A 351 2.61 25.50 1.84
N ASP A 352 1.65 24.92 1.12
CA ASP A 352 0.43 24.34 1.72
C ASP A 352 0.78 23.15 2.64
N VAL A 353 1.79 22.36 2.24
CA VAL A 353 2.31 21.25 3.07
C VAL A 353 3.01 21.79 4.32
N ALA A 354 3.79 22.85 4.20
CA ALA A 354 4.44 23.50 5.34
C ALA A 354 3.41 24.09 6.33
N ASP A 355 2.34 24.71 5.83
CA ASP A 355 1.24 25.24 6.64
C ASP A 355 0.48 24.09 7.35
N ALA A 356 0.30 22.95 6.69
CA ALA A 356 -0.29 21.77 7.29
C ALA A 356 0.57 21.21 8.44
N ILE A 357 1.89 21.15 8.26
CA ILE A 357 2.83 20.75 9.32
C ILE A 357 2.73 21.73 10.49
N PHE A 358 2.70 23.04 10.18
CA PHE A 358 2.58 24.08 11.21
C PHE A 358 1.23 24.03 11.96
N LYS A 359 0.14 23.67 11.28
CA LYS A 359 -1.19 23.46 11.89
C LYS A 359 -1.12 22.36 12.96
N LEU A 360 -0.52 21.20 12.64
CA LEU A 360 -0.35 20.10 13.62
C LEU A 360 0.61 20.49 14.76
N TYR A 361 1.70 21.20 14.43
CA TYR A 361 2.64 21.70 15.44
C TYR A 361 1.95 22.61 16.46
N SER A 362 1.01 23.45 16.01
CA SER A 362 0.32 24.44 16.84
C SER A 362 -0.76 23.84 17.77
N MET A 363 -1.13 22.58 17.59
CA MET A 363 -2.12 21.89 18.44
C MET A 363 -1.58 21.71 19.87
N ASN A 364 -2.42 21.95 20.85
CA ASN A 364 -2.12 21.62 22.24
C ASN A 364 -2.22 20.11 22.50
N LYS A 365 -1.82 19.66 23.71
CA LYS A 365 -1.79 18.24 24.07
C LYS A 365 -3.18 17.57 23.98
N THR A 366 -4.25 18.27 24.37
CA THR A 366 -5.63 17.74 24.32
C THR A 366 -6.06 17.54 22.87
N GLU A 367 -5.89 18.53 22.01
CA GLU A 367 -6.22 18.45 20.58
C GLU A 367 -5.48 17.32 19.88
N ARG A 368 -4.18 17.13 20.18
CA ARG A 368 -3.41 16.01 19.63
C ARG A 368 -3.93 14.66 20.09
N SER A 369 -4.28 14.53 21.38
CA SER A 369 -4.83 13.29 21.93
C SER A 369 -6.19 12.93 21.32
N GLU A 370 -7.07 13.92 21.14
CA GLU A 370 -8.37 13.75 20.50
C GLU A 370 -8.22 13.34 19.03
N LEU A 371 -7.28 13.99 18.30
CA LEU A 371 -6.98 13.63 16.91
C LEU A 371 -6.41 12.21 16.80
N SER A 372 -5.46 11.84 17.66
CA SER A 372 -4.89 10.49 17.70
C SER A 372 -5.96 9.42 17.91
N LYS A 373 -6.85 9.65 18.88
CA LYS A 373 -7.98 8.74 19.15
C LYS A 373 -8.89 8.62 17.93
N LYS A 374 -9.28 9.75 17.33
CA LYS A 374 -10.11 9.79 16.12
C LYS A 374 -9.48 8.99 14.99
N VAL A 375 -8.19 9.21 14.72
CA VAL A 375 -7.44 8.49 13.68
C VAL A 375 -7.48 7.00 13.91
N LYS A 376 -7.24 6.56 15.15
CA LYS A 376 -7.29 5.16 15.54
C LYS A 376 -8.67 4.55 15.37
N ASP A 377 -9.72 5.25 15.85
CA ASP A 377 -11.12 4.80 15.73
C ASP A 377 -11.53 4.67 14.24
N TYR A 378 -11.07 5.60 13.39
CA TYR A 378 -11.32 5.55 11.96
C TYR A 378 -10.68 4.32 11.32
N VAL A 379 -9.38 4.08 11.56
CA VAL A 379 -8.67 2.93 11.02
C VAL A 379 -9.28 1.61 11.48
N ASP A 380 -9.61 1.52 12.76
CA ASP A 380 -10.21 0.32 13.34
C ASP A 380 -11.60 0.00 12.80
N SER A 381 -12.28 0.99 12.21
CA SER A 381 -13.59 0.81 11.57
C SER A 381 -13.47 0.63 10.05
N GLU A 382 -12.78 1.53 9.35
CA GLU A 382 -12.72 1.54 7.88
C GLU A 382 -11.77 0.49 7.31
N PHE A 383 -10.62 0.29 7.96
CA PHE A 383 -9.57 -0.63 7.53
C PHE A 383 -9.39 -1.81 8.48
N ALA A 384 -10.50 -2.26 9.09
CA ALA A 384 -10.50 -3.36 10.04
C ALA A 384 -10.03 -4.67 9.38
N TYR A 385 -8.93 -5.24 9.87
CA TYR A 385 -8.35 -6.46 9.31
C TYR A 385 -9.36 -7.61 9.17
N LYS A 386 -10.12 -7.85 10.24
CA LYS A 386 -11.15 -8.90 10.23
C LYS A 386 -12.16 -8.69 9.10
N SER A 387 -12.66 -7.46 8.94
CA SER A 387 -13.63 -7.14 7.89
C SER A 387 -13.06 -7.32 6.49
N THR A 388 -11.79 -6.92 6.27
CA THR A 388 -11.10 -7.15 5.01
C THR A 388 -10.98 -8.64 4.69
N ILE A 389 -10.61 -9.47 5.67
CA ILE A 389 -10.54 -10.94 5.50
C ILE A 389 -11.92 -11.55 5.24
N ASP A 390 -12.96 -11.06 5.92
CA ASP A 390 -14.34 -11.51 5.68
C ASP A 390 -14.80 -11.20 4.25
N LEU A 391 -14.52 -9.99 3.73
CA LEU A 391 -14.81 -9.59 2.35
C LEU A 391 -14.06 -10.43 1.31
N TRP A 392 -12.78 -10.76 1.56
CA TRP A 392 -12.01 -11.61 0.69
C TRP A 392 -12.54 -13.05 0.67
N ASP A 393 -12.87 -13.60 1.83
CA ASP A 393 -13.46 -14.95 1.94
C ASP A 393 -14.79 -15.06 1.18
N GLU A 394 -15.65 -14.04 1.34
CA GLU A 394 -16.91 -13.92 0.59
C GLU A 394 -16.65 -13.82 -0.92
N SER A 395 -15.77 -12.90 -1.34
CA SER A 395 -15.46 -12.68 -2.76
C SER A 395 -14.95 -13.96 -3.45
N LEU A 396 -13.99 -14.64 -2.84
CA LEU A 396 -13.42 -15.87 -3.41
C LEU A 396 -14.43 -17.03 -3.36
N THR A 397 -15.27 -17.09 -2.31
CA THR A 397 -16.30 -18.13 -2.18
C THR A 397 -17.37 -17.98 -3.25
N GLU A 398 -17.88 -16.76 -3.45
CA GLU A 398 -18.85 -16.45 -4.50
C GLU A 398 -18.28 -16.71 -5.89
N LEU A 399 -17.03 -16.32 -6.14
CA LEU A 399 -16.36 -16.55 -7.41
C LEU A 399 -16.31 -18.04 -7.74
N CYS A 400 -15.90 -18.89 -6.78
CA CYS A 400 -15.86 -20.34 -6.97
C CYS A 400 -17.24 -20.95 -7.23
N ALA A 401 -18.29 -20.46 -6.55
CA ALA A 401 -19.65 -20.95 -6.71
C ALA A 401 -20.22 -20.55 -8.08
N ASN A 402 -20.15 -19.27 -8.41
CA ASN A 402 -20.66 -18.73 -9.69
C ASN A 402 -19.93 -19.36 -10.88
N TRP A 403 -18.63 -19.57 -10.78
CA TRP A 403 -17.86 -20.22 -11.84
C TRP A 403 -18.35 -21.63 -12.14
N LYS A 404 -18.59 -22.46 -11.13
CA LYS A 404 -19.05 -23.85 -11.29
C LYS A 404 -20.46 -23.91 -11.90
N GLU A 405 -21.29 -22.93 -11.64
CA GLU A 405 -22.68 -22.91 -12.11
C GLU A 405 -22.83 -22.32 -13.52
N ASN A 406 -22.02 -21.32 -13.88
CA ASN A 406 -22.27 -20.49 -15.05
C ASN A 406 -21.22 -20.61 -16.16
N TYR A 407 -20.05 -21.20 -15.88
CA TYR A 407 -19.01 -21.34 -16.89
C TYR A 407 -19.23 -22.57 -17.76
N GLU A 408 -19.53 -22.35 -19.03
CA GLU A 408 -19.58 -23.40 -20.06
C GLU A 408 -18.18 -23.56 -20.68
N ARG A 409 -17.56 -24.72 -20.45
CA ARG A 409 -16.31 -25.08 -21.10
C ARG A 409 -16.53 -25.28 -22.59
N TRP A 410 -15.69 -24.69 -23.42
CA TRP A 410 -15.74 -24.96 -24.84
C TRP A 410 -15.25 -26.37 -25.14
N GLU A 411 -15.93 -27.03 -26.08
CA GLU A 411 -15.62 -28.39 -26.53
C GLU A 411 -14.94 -28.31 -27.90
N CYS A 412 -13.84 -29.04 -28.04
CA CYS A 412 -13.21 -29.21 -29.35
C CYS A 412 -14.02 -30.25 -30.14
N LYS A 413 -14.78 -29.81 -31.17
CA LYS A 413 -15.45 -30.69 -32.10
C LYS A 413 -14.52 -30.97 -33.28
N THR A 414 -14.08 -32.24 -33.42
CA THR A 414 -13.43 -32.75 -34.63
C THR A 414 -14.52 -33.06 -35.66
N TYR A 415 -14.42 -32.40 -36.82
CA TYR A 415 -15.30 -32.68 -37.98
C TYR A 415 -14.61 -33.65 -38.93
#